data_0cdfa1324f28e7567ca2eb77bc0c793b
#
_entry.id   0cdfa1324f28e7567ca2eb77bc0c793b
#
_cell.length_a   1.000
_cell.length_b   1.000
_cell.length_c   1.000
_cell.angle_alpha   90.00
_cell.angle_beta   90.00
_cell.angle_gamma   90.00
#
_symmetry.space_group_name_H-M   'P 1'
#
loop_
_entity.id
_entity.type
_entity.pdbx_description
1 polymer ?
#
loop_
_entity_poly.entity_id
_entity_poly.type
_entity_poly.pdbx_seq_one_letter_code
_entity_poly.pdbx_strand_id
1 'polypeptide(L)'
;MIENHMSSSNYESLKPTGLILAAGRGSRMNNVTDAKPKCFIEVKGKRLLDWQVEAMKYAGITDIAVVTGYKSELFANEEIEKIHNPNWKTTDMVFSLACASDWLKKCNCIVSYSDIFFESHAVSSLLDGDEEIAIALAQTVRGVNAAAGDLYKNLSEQE
;
A
#
# COMPACT_ATOMS: atom_id res chain seq x y z
N MET A 1 39.72 -20.01 -6.72
CA MET A 1 39.15 -19.17 -5.67
C MET A 1 39.13 -17.76 -6.20
N ILE A 2 37.98 -17.30 -6.66
CA ILE A 2 37.76 -15.90 -7.05
C ILE A 2 36.64 -15.44 -6.12
N GLU A 3 37.04 -14.78 -5.02
CA GLU A 3 36.14 -14.07 -4.14
C GLU A 3 35.68 -12.78 -4.86
N ASN A 4 34.46 -12.81 -5.36
CA ASN A 4 33.77 -11.59 -5.79
C ASN A 4 33.32 -10.83 -4.54
N HIS A 5 34.18 -9.97 -4.03
CA HIS A 5 33.78 -8.87 -3.16
C HIS A 5 32.93 -7.90 -3.99
N MET A 6 31.63 -8.09 -4.02
CA MET A 6 30.72 -7.02 -4.42
C MET A 6 30.77 -5.97 -3.30
N SER A 7 31.38 -4.86 -3.64
CA SER A 7 31.57 -3.71 -2.78
C SER A 7 30.21 -3.18 -2.28
N SER A 8 30.05 -3.06 -0.98
CA SER A 8 28.90 -2.50 -0.28
C SER A 8 28.64 -1.00 -0.55
N SER A 9 29.40 -0.37 -1.46
CA SER A 9 29.33 1.08 -1.71
C SER A 9 28.31 1.52 -2.74
N ASN A 10 27.59 0.61 -3.41
CA ASN A 10 26.61 0.96 -4.46
C ASN A 10 25.15 1.00 -4.00
N TYR A 11 24.84 0.71 -2.73
CA TYR A 11 23.48 0.75 -2.19
C TYR A 11 23.07 2.10 -1.60
N GLU A 12 24.00 3.02 -1.41
CA GLU A 12 23.77 4.30 -0.70
C GLU A 12 23.05 5.40 -1.49
N SER A 13 22.61 5.18 -2.74
CA SER A 13 21.99 6.25 -3.53
C SER A 13 20.61 5.93 -4.11
N LEU A 14 20.07 4.74 -3.91
CA LEU A 14 18.74 4.40 -4.44
C LEU A 14 17.66 4.84 -3.45
N LYS A 15 16.84 5.84 -3.84
CA LYS A 15 15.70 6.29 -3.03
C LYS A 15 14.70 5.14 -2.88
N PRO A 16 14.15 4.96 -1.67
CA PRO A 16 13.13 3.94 -1.44
C PRO A 16 11.88 4.19 -2.28
N THR A 17 11.20 3.13 -2.66
CA THR A 17 9.93 3.19 -3.41
C THR A 17 8.76 2.75 -2.55
N GLY A 18 7.54 3.10 -2.97
CA GLY A 18 6.29 2.66 -2.36
C GLY A 18 5.50 1.74 -3.29
N LEU A 19 4.81 0.76 -2.71
CA LEU A 19 3.91 -0.14 -3.44
C LEU A 19 2.63 -0.36 -2.65
N ILE A 20 1.48 -0.07 -3.25
CA ILE A 20 0.15 -0.23 -2.64
C ILE A 20 -0.57 -1.42 -3.31
N LEU A 21 -0.95 -2.43 -2.55
CA LEU A 21 -1.65 -3.61 -3.08
C LEU A 21 -3.16 -3.37 -3.09
N ALA A 22 -3.73 -3.06 -4.26
CA ALA A 22 -5.13 -2.68 -4.44
C ALA A 22 -5.88 -3.54 -5.48
N ALA A 23 -5.38 -4.73 -5.82
CA ALA A 23 -5.97 -5.56 -6.86
C ALA A 23 -7.29 -6.25 -6.47
N GLY A 24 -7.51 -6.49 -5.18
CA GLY A 24 -8.63 -7.26 -4.67
C GLY A 24 -9.95 -6.48 -4.64
N ARG A 25 -11.09 -7.19 -4.84
CA ARG A 25 -12.45 -6.62 -4.71
C ARG A 25 -12.83 -6.27 -3.27
N GLY A 26 -12.30 -7.01 -2.30
CA GLY A 26 -12.71 -6.83 -0.90
C GLY A 26 -14.12 -7.31 -0.58
N SER A 27 -14.50 -8.46 -1.08
CA SER A 27 -15.85 -9.06 -1.04
C SER A 27 -16.51 -9.14 0.35
N ARG A 28 -15.75 -9.01 1.44
CA ARG A 28 -16.29 -9.01 2.81
C ARG A 28 -17.03 -7.72 3.19
N MET A 29 -16.88 -6.64 2.40
CA MET A 29 -17.46 -5.33 2.68
C MET A 29 -18.75 -5.06 1.91
N ASN A 30 -19.36 -6.10 1.31
CA ASN A 30 -20.63 -6.03 0.58
C ASN A 30 -20.78 -4.80 -0.35
N ASN A 31 -21.92 -4.12 -0.32
CA ASN A 31 -22.32 -3.05 -1.24
C ASN A 31 -21.34 -1.87 -1.37
N VAL A 32 -20.54 -1.60 -0.34
CA VAL A 32 -19.60 -0.44 -0.33
C VAL A 32 -18.50 -0.56 -1.39
N THR A 33 -18.10 -1.81 -1.71
CA THR A 33 -17.03 -2.08 -2.69
C THR A 33 -17.55 -2.49 -4.07
N ASP A 34 -18.86 -2.50 -4.28
CA ASP A 34 -19.46 -2.89 -5.57
C ASP A 34 -19.20 -1.85 -6.66
N ALA A 35 -19.15 -0.58 -6.30
CA ALA A 35 -18.92 0.53 -7.23
C ALA A 35 -17.46 0.97 -7.33
N LYS A 36 -16.64 0.76 -6.31
CA LYS A 36 -15.26 1.29 -6.23
C LYS A 36 -14.31 0.36 -5.46
N PRO A 37 -12.97 0.41 -5.74
CA PRO A 37 -11.97 -0.28 -4.94
C PRO A 37 -12.00 0.19 -3.48
N LYS A 38 -11.60 -0.67 -2.53
CA LYS A 38 -11.53 -0.33 -1.10
C LYS A 38 -10.71 0.94 -0.81
N CYS A 39 -9.60 1.10 -1.50
CA CYS A 39 -8.73 2.27 -1.30
C CYS A 39 -9.37 3.60 -1.74
N PHE A 40 -10.51 3.56 -2.44
CA PHE A 40 -11.30 4.75 -2.81
C PHE A 40 -12.39 5.08 -1.78
N ILE A 41 -12.49 4.31 -0.70
CA ILE A 41 -13.34 4.66 0.43
C ILE A 41 -12.75 5.90 1.10
N GLU A 42 -13.62 6.86 1.40
CA GLU A 42 -13.22 8.11 2.04
C GLU A 42 -13.27 8.00 3.56
N VAL A 43 -12.22 8.48 4.19
CA VAL A 43 -12.10 8.63 5.64
C VAL A 43 -11.79 10.09 5.90
N LYS A 44 -12.66 10.79 6.65
CA LYS A 44 -12.53 12.22 6.91
C LYS A 44 -12.41 13.05 5.62
N GLY A 45 -13.22 12.71 4.60
CA GLY A 45 -13.29 13.46 3.34
C GLY A 45 -12.11 13.23 2.38
N LYS A 46 -11.27 12.21 2.61
CA LYS A 46 -10.12 11.87 1.77
C LYS A 46 -10.01 10.37 1.59
N ARG A 47 -9.74 9.89 0.36
CA ARG A 47 -9.63 8.45 0.07
C ARG A 47 -8.47 7.83 0.83
N LEU A 48 -8.61 6.55 1.19
CA LEU A 48 -7.52 5.78 1.82
C LEU A 48 -6.24 5.79 0.96
N LEU A 49 -6.39 5.69 -0.37
CA LEU A 49 -5.27 5.80 -1.30
C LEU A 49 -4.51 7.11 -1.13
N ASP A 50 -5.23 8.24 -1.04
CA ASP A 50 -4.61 9.56 -0.92
C ASP A 50 -3.90 9.73 0.43
N TRP A 51 -4.47 9.18 1.51
CA TRP A 51 -3.81 9.15 2.82
C TRP A 51 -2.49 8.39 2.77
N GLN A 52 -2.47 7.20 2.14
CA GLN A 52 -1.28 6.38 2.04
C GLN A 52 -0.20 7.02 1.17
N VAL A 53 -0.58 7.54 0.00
CA VAL A 53 0.34 8.25 -0.91
C VAL A 53 0.96 9.46 -0.23
N GLU A 54 0.16 10.24 0.48
CA GLU A 54 0.64 11.41 1.21
C GLU A 54 1.58 11.02 2.35
N ALA A 55 1.24 10.01 3.15
CA ALA A 55 2.09 9.52 4.23
C ALA A 55 3.46 9.03 3.71
N MET A 56 3.49 8.33 2.57
CA MET A 56 4.73 7.90 1.91
C MET A 56 5.53 9.11 1.42
N LYS A 57 4.87 10.08 0.77
CA LYS A 57 5.53 11.31 0.29
C LYS A 57 6.13 12.14 1.42
N TYR A 58 5.43 12.28 2.56
CA TYR A 58 5.96 12.96 3.74
C TYR A 58 7.16 12.25 4.37
N ALA A 59 7.25 10.94 4.22
CA ALA A 59 8.43 10.16 4.62
C ALA A 59 9.57 10.16 3.58
N GLY A 60 9.44 10.93 2.49
CA GLY A 60 10.46 11.09 1.45
C GLY A 60 10.39 10.10 0.29
N ILE A 61 9.36 9.27 0.22
CA ILE A 61 9.14 8.35 -0.92
C ILE A 61 8.39 9.10 -2.02
N THR A 62 9.04 9.28 -3.16
CA THR A 62 8.45 9.97 -4.33
C THR A 62 7.95 9.02 -5.40
N ASP A 63 8.61 7.87 -5.54
CA ASP A 63 8.27 6.85 -6.53
C ASP A 63 7.31 5.84 -5.92
N ILE A 64 6.03 5.94 -6.26
CA ILE A 64 4.95 5.13 -5.71
C ILE A 64 4.21 4.43 -6.84
N ALA A 65 3.97 3.13 -6.68
CA ALA A 65 3.15 2.33 -7.58
C ALA A 65 1.93 1.75 -6.85
N VAL A 66 0.88 1.43 -7.61
CA VAL A 66 -0.28 0.69 -7.13
C VAL A 66 -0.50 -0.55 -7.97
N VAL A 67 -0.66 -1.70 -7.31
CA VAL A 67 -1.09 -2.93 -8.01
C VAL A 67 -2.60 -2.93 -8.10
N THR A 68 -3.12 -2.84 -9.32
CA THR A 68 -4.54 -2.76 -9.63
C THR A 68 -5.08 -4.10 -10.15
N GLY A 69 -6.39 -4.28 -10.09
CA GLY A 69 -7.09 -5.45 -10.62
C GLY A 69 -8.59 -5.17 -10.72
N TYR A 70 -9.33 -5.35 -9.63
CA TYR A 70 -10.74 -4.99 -9.56
C TYR A 70 -10.92 -3.49 -9.81
N LYS A 71 -11.80 -3.15 -10.78
CA LYS A 71 -12.10 -1.75 -11.14
C LYS A 71 -10.83 -0.94 -11.50
N SER A 72 -9.86 -1.58 -12.17
CA SER A 72 -8.59 -0.93 -12.54
C SER A 72 -8.77 0.32 -13.39
N GLU A 73 -9.84 0.44 -14.14
CA GLU A 73 -10.21 1.60 -14.93
C GLU A 73 -10.37 2.88 -14.09
N LEU A 74 -10.73 2.77 -12.83
CA LEU A 74 -10.90 3.92 -11.93
C LEU A 74 -9.57 4.56 -11.53
N PHE A 75 -8.45 3.85 -11.71
CA PHE A 75 -7.11 4.38 -11.43
C PHE A 75 -6.51 5.15 -12.62
N ALA A 76 -7.22 5.27 -13.75
CA ALA A 76 -6.68 5.86 -14.97
C ALA A 76 -6.10 7.28 -14.77
N ASN A 77 -6.75 8.08 -13.92
CA ASN A 77 -6.37 9.47 -13.66
C ASN A 77 -5.44 9.65 -12.45
N GLU A 78 -5.01 8.59 -11.80
CA GLU A 78 -4.07 8.68 -10.69
C GLU A 78 -2.65 8.96 -11.20
N GLU A 79 -1.94 9.87 -10.54
CA GLU A 79 -0.56 10.29 -10.91
C GLU A 79 0.52 9.35 -10.31
N ILE A 80 0.16 8.10 -10.03
CA ILE A 80 1.08 7.07 -9.54
C ILE A 80 1.21 5.95 -10.56
N GLU A 81 2.32 5.22 -10.55
CA GLU A 81 2.55 4.09 -11.44
C GLU A 81 1.51 2.99 -11.21
N LYS A 82 1.00 2.40 -12.28
CA LYS A 82 -0.02 1.35 -12.23
C LYS A 82 0.53 0.04 -12.74
N ILE A 83 0.51 -0.97 -11.89
CA ILE A 83 0.89 -2.35 -12.21
C ILE A 83 -0.38 -3.19 -12.19
N HIS A 84 -0.70 -3.87 -13.29
CA HIS A 84 -1.96 -4.59 -13.40
C HIS A 84 -1.81 -6.08 -13.08
N ASN A 85 -2.67 -6.60 -12.19
CA ASN A 85 -2.87 -8.02 -11.99
C ASN A 85 -4.07 -8.49 -12.82
N PRO A 86 -3.89 -9.12 -14.00
CA PRO A 86 -4.99 -9.55 -14.85
C PRO A 86 -5.79 -10.71 -14.26
N ASN A 87 -5.20 -11.45 -13.32
CA ASN A 87 -5.78 -12.63 -12.69
C ASN A 87 -6.36 -12.35 -11.29
N TRP A 88 -6.62 -11.10 -10.95
CA TRP A 88 -7.05 -10.68 -9.61
C TRP A 88 -8.26 -11.44 -9.04
N LYS A 89 -9.14 -12.00 -9.90
CA LYS A 89 -10.31 -12.76 -9.47
C LYS A 89 -9.97 -14.11 -8.84
N THR A 90 -8.89 -14.73 -9.28
CA THR A 90 -8.50 -16.11 -8.97
C THR A 90 -7.20 -16.22 -8.22
N THR A 91 -6.54 -15.09 -7.97
CA THR A 91 -5.25 -15.02 -7.28
C THR A 91 -5.35 -14.23 -5.98
N ASP A 92 -4.35 -14.37 -5.15
CA ASP A 92 -4.22 -13.69 -3.87
C ASP A 92 -3.30 -12.46 -3.93
N MET A 93 -2.99 -11.93 -2.76
CA MET A 93 -2.09 -10.78 -2.62
C MET A 93 -0.63 -11.11 -2.95
N VAL A 94 -0.20 -12.36 -2.75
CA VAL A 94 1.17 -12.80 -3.07
C VAL A 94 1.37 -12.75 -4.58
N PHE A 95 0.38 -13.19 -5.35
CA PHE A 95 0.43 -13.07 -6.80
C PHE A 95 0.40 -11.60 -7.25
N SER A 96 -0.39 -10.76 -6.59
CA SER A 96 -0.40 -9.32 -6.86
C SER A 96 0.97 -8.69 -6.60
N LEU A 97 1.65 -9.09 -5.52
CA LEU A 97 3.02 -8.68 -5.23
C LEU A 97 4.00 -9.18 -6.32
N ALA A 98 3.84 -10.42 -6.79
CA ALA A 98 4.66 -10.98 -7.86
C ALA A 98 4.51 -10.23 -9.19
N CYS A 99 3.31 -9.68 -9.49
CA CYS A 99 3.12 -8.81 -10.66
C CYS A 99 4.02 -7.56 -10.59
N ALA A 100 4.40 -7.12 -9.41
CA ALA A 100 5.27 -5.97 -9.18
C ALA A 100 6.76 -6.35 -9.02
N SER A 101 7.17 -7.56 -9.43
CA SER A 101 8.54 -8.05 -9.23
C SER A 101 9.63 -7.12 -9.77
N ASP A 102 9.40 -6.50 -10.93
CA ASP A 102 10.37 -5.56 -11.51
C ASP A 102 10.42 -4.23 -10.77
N TRP A 103 9.31 -3.83 -10.13
CA TRP A 103 9.29 -2.69 -9.24
C TRP A 103 10.08 -2.95 -7.96
N LEU A 104 9.86 -4.12 -7.34
CA LEU A 104 10.53 -4.54 -6.11
C LEU A 104 12.05 -4.72 -6.24
N LYS A 105 12.54 -5.02 -7.45
CA LYS A 105 13.98 -5.16 -7.73
C LYS A 105 14.74 -3.83 -7.80
N LYS A 106 14.06 -2.69 -7.89
CA LYS A 106 14.71 -1.39 -8.10
C LYS A 106 15.51 -0.95 -6.88
N CYS A 107 14.93 -1.07 -5.68
CA CYS A 107 15.52 -0.62 -4.42
C CYS A 107 14.67 -1.10 -3.23
N ASN A 108 14.98 -0.62 -2.02
CA ASN A 108 14.13 -0.85 -0.85
C ASN A 108 12.71 -0.35 -1.13
N CYS A 109 11.71 -1.18 -0.81
CA CYS A 109 10.33 -0.89 -1.11
C CYS A 109 9.44 -1.00 0.13
N ILE A 110 8.68 0.06 0.42
CA ILE A 110 7.61 0.02 1.41
C ILE A 110 6.36 -0.54 0.75
N VAL A 111 5.90 -1.70 1.21
CA VAL A 111 4.68 -2.35 0.70
C VAL A 111 3.55 -2.18 1.68
N SER A 112 2.39 -1.72 1.21
CA SER A 112 1.19 -1.57 2.03
C SER A 112 -0.04 -2.24 1.42
N TYR A 113 -0.98 -2.65 2.28
CA TYR A 113 -2.33 -3.01 1.85
C TYR A 113 -3.16 -1.75 1.62
N SER A 114 -4.04 -1.79 0.63
CA SER A 114 -4.84 -0.63 0.21
C SER A 114 -5.99 -0.24 1.15
N ASP A 115 -6.29 -1.08 2.15
CA ASP A 115 -7.41 -0.90 3.09
C ASP A 115 -6.95 -0.54 4.52
N ILE A 116 -5.72 -0.09 4.67
CA ILE A 116 -5.17 0.37 5.95
C ILE A 116 -4.91 1.87 5.93
N PHE A 117 -4.90 2.46 7.10
CA PHE A 117 -4.47 3.83 7.35
C PHE A 117 -3.18 3.82 8.18
N PHE A 118 -2.23 4.66 7.81
CA PHE A 118 -1.01 4.90 8.58
C PHE A 118 -0.52 6.34 8.40
N GLU A 119 0.24 6.81 9.36
CA GLU A 119 0.88 8.11 9.32
C GLU A 119 2.33 8.00 8.83
N SER A 120 2.91 9.12 8.39
CA SER A 120 4.26 9.16 7.83
C SER A 120 5.34 8.63 8.78
N HIS A 121 5.16 8.80 10.11
CA HIS A 121 6.12 8.30 11.09
C HIS A 121 6.28 6.78 11.06
N ALA A 122 5.20 6.03 10.73
CA ALA A 122 5.29 4.57 10.59
C ALA A 122 6.17 4.18 9.39
N VAL A 123 6.09 4.94 8.30
CA VAL A 123 6.93 4.76 7.12
C VAL A 123 8.39 5.12 7.44
N SER A 124 8.62 6.27 8.07
CA SER A 124 9.96 6.71 8.47
C SER A 124 10.64 5.69 9.39
N SER A 125 9.91 5.15 10.37
CA SER A 125 10.46 4.12 11.27
C SER A 125 10.88 2.83 10.56
N LEU A 126 10.21 2.46 9.47
CA LEU A 126 10.62 1.32 8.62
C LEU A 126 11.86 1.65 7.80
N LEU A 127 12.01 2.90 7.34
CA LEU A 127 13.15 3.35 6.54
C LEU A 127 14.42 3.53 7.36
N ASP A 128 14.27 3.85 8.65
CA ASP A 128 15.39 4.04 9.59
C ASP A 128 15.97 2.70 10.11
N GLY A 129 15.32 1.58 9.83
CA GLY A 129 15.78 0.24 10.22
C GLY A 129 16.84 -0.31 9.27
N ASP A 130 17.80 -1.08 9.82
CA ASP A 130 18.86 -1.75 9.05
C ASP A 130 18.50 -3.20 8.65
N GLU A 131 17.25 -3.59 8.85
CA GLU A 131 16.77 -4.96 8.62
C GLU A 131 16.51 -5.21 7.13
N GLU A 132 16.85 -6.40 6.62
CA GLU A 132 16.53 -6.81 5.24
C GLU A 132 15.00 -6.85 5.01
N ILE A 133 14.22 -7.24 6.04
CA ILE A 133 12.76 -7.25 6.03
C ILE A 133 12.28 -6.71 7.38
N ALA A 134 11.51 -5.63 7.35
CA ALA A 134 10.86 -5.05 8.52
C ALA A 134 9.33 -5.03 8.34
N ILE A 135 8.60 -5.30 9.42
CA ILE A 135 7.12 -5.27 9.41
C ILE A 135 6.66 -4.30 10.49
N ALA A 136 5.97 -3.23 10.09
CA ALA A 136 5.26 -2.38 11.03
C ALA A 136 3.96 -3.07 11.45
N LEU A 137 3.89 -3.47 12.71
CA LEU A 137 2.66 -3.95 13.33
C LEU A 137 1.97 -2.76 13.97
N ALA A 138 0.78 -2.39 13.46
CA ALA A 138 -0.08 -1.46 14.17
C ALA A 138 -0.50 -2.11 15.48
N GLN A 139 0.11 -1.69 16.59
CA GLN A 139 -0.47 -2.00 17.89
C GLN A 139 -1.82 -1.27 17.94
N THR A 140 -2.88 -2.05 17.97
CA THR A 140 -4.21 -1.53 18.22
C THR A 140 -4.23 -0.86 19.60
N VAL A 141 -3.98 0.44 19.63
CA VAL A 141 -4.33 1.22 20.81
C VAL A 141 -5.84 1.13 20.91
N ARG A 142 -6.35 0.66 22.05
CA ARG A 142 -7.78 0.47 22.36
C ARG A 142 -8.65 1.75 22.19
N GLY A 143 -8.36 2.66 21.36
CA GLY A 143 -9.10 3.87 21.01
C GLY A 143 -9.17 4.07 19.50
N VAL A 144 -8.23 3.53 18.73
CA VAL A 144 -8.20 3.71 17.28
C VAL A 144 -9.09 2.68 16.58
N ASN A 145 -9.23 1.47 17.15
CA ASN A 145 -10.20 0.48 16.65
C ASN A 145 -11.64 0.85 16.97
N ALA A 146 -11.88 1.53 18.09
CA ALA A 146 -13.21 2.11 18.37
C ALA A 146 -13.55 3.16 17.30
N ALA A 147 -12.62 4.05 16.95
CA ALA A 147 -12.85 5.08 15.93
C ALA A 147 -13.03 4.48 14.52
N ALA A 148 -12.31 3.41 14.16
CA ALA A 148 -12.49 2.71 12.89
C ALA A 148 -13.78 1.88 12.90
N GLY A 149 -14.08 1.18 13.98
CA GLY A 149 -15.31 0.42 14.16
C GLY A 149 -16.55 1.32 14.22
N ASP A 150 -16.47 2.47 14.89
CA ASP A 150 -17.53 3.47 14.95
C ASP A 150 -17.71 4.19 13.59
N LEU A 151 -16.62 4.37 12.83
CA LEU A 151 -16.70 4.89 11.46
C LEU A 151 -17.42 3.90 10.53
N TYR A 152 -17.14 2.60 10.66
CA TYR A 152 -17.84 1.56 9.89
C TYR A 152 -19.32 1.42 10.31
N LYS A 153 -19.64 1.56 11.60
CA LYS A 153 -21.03 1.60 12.08
C LYS A 153 -21.79 2.82 11.55
N ASN A 154 -21.19 4.00 11.63
CA ASN A 154 -21.83 5.24 11.16
C ASN A 154 -22.06 5.25 9.63
N LEU A 155 -21.26 4.53 8.85
CA LEU A 155 -21.46 4.37 7.41
C LEU A 155 -22.58 3.36 7.08
N SER A 156 -22.87 2.40 7.98
CA SER A 156 -23.94 1.42 7.81
C SER A 156 -25.31 1.87 8.37
N GLU A 157 -25.35 2.95 9.15
CA GLU A 157 -26.57 3.51 9.74
C GLU A 157 -27.12 4.74 8.96
N GLN A 158 -26.50 5.11 7.84
CA GLN A 158 -26.94 6.22 6.97
C GLN A 158 -27.66 5.75 5.69
N GLU A 159 -28.15 4.48 5.66
CA GLU A 159 -29.05 3.99 4.62
C GLU A 159 -30.52 3.97 5.08
#